data_021f15e12a4a987a9e5cb0cede620f1e
#
_entry.id   021f15e12a4a987a9e5cb0cede620f1e
#
_cell.length_a   1.000
_cell.length_b   1.000
_cell.length_c   1.000
_cell.angle_alpha   90.00
_cell.angle_beta   90.00
_cell.angle_gamma   90.00
#
_symmetry.space_group_name_H-M   'P 1'
#
loop_
_entity.id
_entity.type
_entity.pdbx_description
1 polymer ?
#
loop_
_entity_poly.entity_id
_entity_poly.type
_entity_poly.pdbx_seq_one_letter_code
_entity_poly.pdbx_strand_id
1 'polypeptide(L)'
;MVAAMMPPSIVANVFEAQVIVQAFLRWSEKAGSTERAKAANALGRAYLQSDMARENRDAAYMAMTYLLDDPSPRVRLALAEALADAHDAPRAILVSLAEDEPEIACTVIARSPVLGEADLVDLAGRGESLTRALIAARPGLPRGVCAALAEVGDLPETIILLENDDAFITPFSLRRIAERHGSDADIRDLLLRREALPADARHLLMGRISEALAGSALVHAMIARNRADSLFREAEDSATILIAASVSSPELPALVEHLRQRLELTPALLIHAVCSGRLEFFTATMVNLSGLDDRKVRAILATGRPHALKALFQSVGLFGDVVDVFMEATLMWRRAARSQLSDVAAYVSAELLAHFRDVNGSETLFELLHAVRKLAIAEERQKARYYAEALTVEAA
;
A
#
# COMPACT_ATOMS: atom_id res chain seq x y z
N MET A 1 -29.39 51.57 -7.34
CA MET A 1 -28.78 52.54 -8.26
C MET A 1 -27.84 51.92 -9.30
N VAL A 2 -27.85 50.56 -9.47
CA VAL A 2 -27.09 49.84 -10.50
C VAL A 2 -27.92 49.40 -11.72
N ALA A 3 -29.27 49.40 -11.59
CA ALA A 3 -30.20 48.98 -12.65
C ALA A 3 -30.41 50.03 -13.80
N ALA A 4 -29.85 51.21 -13.67
CA ALA A 4 -30.10 52.32 -14.64
C ALA A 4 -29.06 52.41 -15.78
N MET A 5 -28.09 51.49 -15.88
CA MET A 5 -27.02 51.51 -16.88
C MET A 5 -26.95 50.28 -17.80
N MET A 6 -27.93 49.41 -17.75
CA MET A 6 -27.98 48.25 -18.66
C MET A 6 -28.81 48.53 -19.93
N PRO A 7 -28.38 48.08 -21.10
CA PRO A 7 -29.13 48.24 -22.32
C PRO A 7 -30.50 47.55 -22.22
N PRO A 8 -31.55 48.11 -22.81
CA PRO A 8 -32.93 47.59 -22.65
C PRO A 8 -33.15 46.14 -23.11
N SER A 9 -32.34 45.63 -23.99
CA SER A 9 -32.37 44.21 -24.42
C SER A 9 -31.88 43.22 -23.31
N ILE A 10 -30.93 43.63 -22.47
CA ILE A 10 -30.43 42.78 -21.36
C ILE A 10 -31.48 42.78 -20.22
N VAL A 11 -32.09 43.91 -19.94
CA VAL A 11 -33.14 44.03 -18.92
C VAL A 11 -34.38 43.20 -19.31
N ALA A 12 -34.78 43.20 -20.60
CA ALA A 12 -35.88 42.38 -21.09
C ALA A 12 -35.60 40.86 -20.93
N ASN A 13 -34.43 40.38 -21.31
CA ASN A 13 -34.03 38.96 -21.20
C ASN A 13 -33.96 38.49 -19.74
N VAL A 14 -33.42 39.32 -18.82
CA VAL A 14 -33.41 39.00 -17.39
C VAL A 14 -34.83 38.90 -16.81
N PHE A 15 -35.75 39.78 -17.28
CA PHE A 15 -37.14 39.74 -16.86
C PHE A 15 -37.86 38.49 -17.37
N GLU A 16 -37.63 38.07 -18.63
CA GLU A 16 -38.15 36.82 -19.20
C GLU A 16 -37.65 35.58 -18.45
N ALA A 17 -36.35 35.50 -18.17
CA ALA A 17 -35.75 34.40 -17.41
C ALA A 17 -36.35 34.30 -15.99
N GLN A 18 -36.53 35.43 -15.29
CA GLN A 18 -37.18 35.45 -13.98
C GLN A 18 -38.66 34.98 -14.04
N VAL A 19 -39.40 35.36 -15.07
CA VAL A 19 -40.79 34.92 -15.26
C VAL A 19 -40.88 33.43 -15.50
N ILE A 20 -39.93 32.86 -16.27
CA ILE A 20 -39.88 31.42 -16.54
C ILE A 20 -39.59 30.63 -15.26
N VAL A 21 -38.62 31.05 -14.45
CA VAL A 21 -38.30 30.41 -13.16
C VAL A 21 -39.48 30.46 -12.22
N GLN A 22 -40.16 31.64 -12.08
CA GLN A 22 -41.32 31.77 -11.24
C GLN A 22 -42.49 30.89 -11.72
N ALA A 23 -42.71 30.79 -13.02
CA ALA A 23 -43.75 29.92 -13.60
C ALA A 23 -43.42 28.44 -13.31
N PHE A 24 -42.17 28.03 -13.44
CA PHE A 24 -41.69 26.69 -13.11
C PHE A 24 -41.91 26.38 -11.61
N LEU A 25 -41.54 27.26 -10.71
CA LEU A 25 -41.73 27.09 -9.26
C LEU A 25 -43.21 26.93 -8.90
N ARG A 26 -44.09 27.79 -9.42
CA ARG A 26 -45.57 27.68 -9.19
C ARG A 26 -46.17 26.39 -9.76
N TRP A 27 -45.64 25.91 -10.88
CA TRP A 27 -46.07 24.63 -11.47
C TRP A 27 -45.59 23.47 -10.62
N SER A 28 -44.34 23.49 -10.13
CA SER A 28 -43.71 22.42 -9.32
C SER A 28 -44.47 22.21 -8.00
N GLU A 29 -45.03 23.25 -7.39
CA GLU A 29 -45.86 23.16 -6.18
C GLU A 29 -47.15 22.32 -6.38
N LYS A 30 -47.69 22.28 -7.61
CA LYS A 30 -48.97 21.62 -7.94
C LYS A 30 -48.79 20.30 -8.67
N ALA A 31 -47.66 20.10 -9.31
CA ALA A 31 -47.38 18.94 -10.13
C ALA A 31 -47.07 17.69 -9.28
N GLY A 32 -47.46 16.51 -9.77
CA GLY A 32 -47.14 15.24 -9.14
C GLY A 32 -45.65 14.93 -9.26
N SER A 33 -45.13 14.09 -8.36
CA SER A 33 -43.69 13.71 -8.35
C SER A 33 -43.19 13.12 -9.67
N THR A 34 -44.03 12.36 -10.36
CA THR A 34 -43.73 11.79 -11.69
C THR A 34 -43.55 12.86 -12.76
N GLU A 35 -44.38 13.90 -12.72
CA GLU A 35 -44.31 15.01 -13.67
C GLU A 35 -43.08 15.88 -13.38
N ARG A 36 -42.83 16.16 -12.10
CA ARG A 36 -41.61 16.89 -11.68
C ARG A 36 -40.32 16.14 -12.05
N ALA A 37 -40.30 14.81 -11.91
CA ALA A 37 -39.18 14.00 -12.32
C ALA A 37 -38.90 14.08 -13.82
N LYS A 38 -39.97 14.01 -14.66
CA LYS A 38 -39.80 14.21 -16.11
C LYS A 38 -39.28 15.60 -16.45
N ALA A 39 -39.76 16.63 -15.75
CA ALA A 39 -39.32 18.00 -15.94
C ALA A 39 -37.84 18.19 -15.48
N ALA A 40 -37.44 17.57 -14.35
CA ALA A 40 -36.08 17.60 -13.86
C ALA A 40 -35.08 16.97 -14.89
N ASN A 41 -35.44 15.80 -15.43
CA ASN A 41 -34.63 15.16 -16.47
C ASN A 41 -34.57 16.01 -17.75
N ALA A 42 -35.71 16.53 -18.22
CA ALA A 42 -35.75 17.38 -19.40
C ALA A 42 -34.95 18.67 -19.21
N LEU A 43 -35.02 19.29 -18.03
CA LEU A 43 -34.26 20.49 -17.67
C LEU A 43 -32.77 20.23 -17.69
N GLY A 44 -32.29 19.14 -17.04
CA GLY A 44 -30.88 18.76 -17.04
C GLY A 44 -30.35 18.50 -18.45
N ARG A 45 -31.08 17.76 -19.27
CA ARG A 45 -30.71 17.50 -20.66
C ARG A 45 -30.72 18.78 -21.52
N ALA A 46 -31.71 19.66 -21.36
CA ALA A 46 -31.77 20.93 -22.07
C ALA A 46 -30.58 21.83 -21.70
N TYR A 47 -30.18 21.87 -20.42
CA TYR A 47 -29.02 22.61 -19.96
C TYR A 47 -27.75 22.19 -20.68
N LEU A 48 -27.58 20.88 -20.91
CA LEU A 48 -26.39 20.30 -21.56
C LEU A 48 -26.39 20.40 -23.08
N GLN A 49 -27.57 20.35 -23.71
CA GLN A 49 -27.68 20.20 -25.18
C GLN A 49 -27.95 21.52 -25.92
N SER A 50 -28.34 22.57 -25.20
CA SER A 50 -28.77 23.82 -25.83
C SER A 50 -27.64 24.86 -25.82
N ASP A 51 -27.46 25.53 -26.94
CA ASP A 51 -26.74 26.81 -27.00
C ASP A 51 -27.64 27.93 -26.45
N MET A 52 -27.84 27.85 -25.12
CA MET A 52 -28.71 28.80 -24.43
C MET A 52 -28.03 30.15 -24.25
N ALA A 53 -28.79 31.23 -24.41
CA ALA A 53 -28.38 32.54 -23.92
C ALA A 53 -28.05 32.47 -22.42
N ARG A 54 -27.11 33.27 -21.98
CA ARG A 54 -26.57 33.25 -20.60
C ARG A 54 -27.69 33.33 -19.55
N GLU A 55 -28.63 34.22 -19.77
CA GLU A 55 -29.79 34.46 -18.87
C GLU A 55 -30.67 33.21 -18.69
N ASN A 56 -30.90 32.48 -19.78
CA ASN A 56 -31.68 31.22 -19.76
C ASN A 56 -30.89 30.10 -19.07
N ARG A 57 -29.57 30.08 -19.26
CA ARG A 57 -28.69 29.12 -18.60
C ARG A 57 -28.63 29.34 -17.09
N ASP A 58 -28.56 30.61 -16.65
CA ASP A 58 -28.63 30.99 -15.24
C ASP A 58 -30.00 30.63 -14.63
N ALA A 59 -31.09 30.85 -15.37
CA ALA A 59 -32.42 30.46 -14.95
C ALA A 59 -32.58 28.94 -14.80
N ALA A 60 -32.06 28.15 -15.76
CA ALA A 60 -32.06 26.70 -15.69
C ALA A 60 -31.22 26.17 -14.52
N TYR A 61 -30.04 26.78 -14.27
CA TYR A 61 -29.23 26.47 -13.11
C TYR A 61 -29.98 26.71 -11.77
N MET A 62 -30.63 27.85 -11.62
CA MET A 62 -31.45 28.17 -10.43
C MET A 62 -32.59 27.18 -10.25
N ALA A 63 -33.30 26.82 -11.33
CA ALA A 63 -34.39 25.83 -11.29
C ALA A 63 -33.87 24.43 -10.89
N MET A 64 -32.70 23.98 -11.40
CA MET A 64 -32.06 22.74 -10.99
C MET A 64 -31.61 22.78 -9.52
N THR A 65 -31.06 23.90 -9.07
CA THR A 65 -30.68 24.08 -7.65
C THR A 65 -31.93 23.97 -6.74
N TYR A 66 -33.07 24.54 -7.13
CA TYR A 66 -34.32 24.38 -6.38
C TYR A 66 -34.76 22.91 -6.31
N LEU A 67 -34.57 22.13 -7.38
CA LEU A 67 -34.94 20.71 -7.42
C LEU A 67 -34.06 19.82 -6.54
N LEU A 68 -32.93 20.29 -6.05
CA LEU A 68 -32.11 19.56 -5.06
C LEU A 68 -32.86 19.37 -3.75
N ASP A 69 -33.73 20.31 -3.40
CA ASP A 69 -34.55 20.26 -2.18
C ASP A 69 -35.93 19.63 -2.42
N ASP A 70 -36.19 19.02 -3.60
CA ASP A 70 -37.48 18.37 -3.86
C ASP A 70 -37.68 17.20 -2.88
N PRO A 71 -38.83 17.13 -2.18
CA PRO A 71 -39.11 16.09 -1.19
C PRO A 71 -39.15 14.67 -1.78
N SER A 72 -39.27 14.55 -3.10
CA SER A 72 -39.32 13.24 -3.77
C SER A 72 -37.93 12.81 -4.26
N PRO A 73 -37.31 11.74 -3.72
CA PRO A 73 -36.07 11.19 -4.24
C PRO A 73 -36.07 10.90 -5.74
N ARG A 74 -37.25 10.55 -6.27
CA ARG A 74 -37.44 10.29 -7.70
C ARG A 74 -37.14 11.50 -8.58
N VAL A 75 -37.42 12.71 -8.08
CA VAL A 75 -37.16 13.95 -8.82
C VAL A 75 -35.68 14.23 -8.83
N ARG A 76 -35.00 14.11 -7.68
CA ARG A 76 -33.59 14.31 -7.53
C ARG A 76 -32.78 13.24 -8.30
N LEU A 77 -33.25 11.97 -8.29
CA LEU A 77 -32.66 10.91 -9.10
C LEU A 77 -32.76 11.22 -10.61
N ALA A 78 -33.91 11.68 -11.08
CA ALA A 78 -34.10 12.02 -12.49
C ALA A 78 -33.19 13.18 -12.95
N LEU A 79 -32.88 14.12 -12.04
CA LEU A 79 -31.89 15.16 -12.28
C LEU A 79 -30.48 14.59 -12.32
N ALA A 80 -30.12 13.71 -11.36
CA ALA A 80 -28.84 13.02 -11.32
C ALA A 80 -28.58 12.22 -12.59
N GLU A 81 -29.54 11.42 -13.05
CA GLU A 81 -29.47 10.64 -14.29
C GLU A 81 -29.25 11.51 -15.54
N ALA A 82 -29.81 12.71 -15.56
CA ALA A 82 -29.67 13.63 -16.69
C ALA A 82 -28.25 14.25 -16.75
N LEU A 83 -27.61 14.46 -15.59
CA LEU A 83 -26.35 15.22 -15.47
C LEU A 83 -25.12 14.33 -15.28
N ALA A 84 -25.27 13.10 -14.80
CA ALA A 84 -24.15 12.28 -14.29
C ALA A 84 -23.00 12.08 -15.29
N ASP A 85 -23.30 11.82 -16.55
CA ASP A 85 -22.27 11.49 -17.57
C ASP A 85 -21.65 12.71 -18.25
N ALA A 86 -22.17 13.91 -17.98
CA ALA A 86 -21.81 15.09 -18.74
C ALA A 86 -20.61 15.84 -18.16
N HIS A 87 -19.64 16.15 -19.00
CA HIS A 87 -18.45 16.95 -18.63
C HIS A 87 -18.78 18.41 -18.31
N ASP A 88 -19.85 18.96 -18.92
CA ASP A 88 -20.28 20.36 -18.75
C ASP A 88 -21.37 20.53 -17.69
N ALA A 89 -21.66 19.48 -16.92
CA ALA A 89 -22.65 19.54 -15.86
C ALA A 89 -22.18 20.46 -14.71
N PRO A 90 -23.12 21.20 -14.06
CA PRO A 90 -22.76 22.11 -12.98
C PRO A 90 -22.23 21.34 -11.77
N ARG A 91 -20.92 21.53 -11.46
CA ARG A 91 -20.25 20.81 -10.38
C ARG A 91 -20.96 20.93 -9.03
N ALA A 92 -21.47 22.13 -8.67
CA ALA A 92 -22.13 22.34 -7.38
C ALA A 92 -23.39 21.47 -7.23
N ILE A 93 -24.16 21.27 -8.33
CA ILE A 93 -25.34 20.41 -8.33
C ILE A 93 -24.92 18.94 -8.18
N LEU A 94 -23.88 18.51 -8.91
CA LEU A 94 -23.39 17.12 -8.83
C LEU A 94 -22.81 16.79 -7.46
N VAL A 95 -22.08 17.71 -6.83
CA VAL A 95 -21.57 17.52 -5.46
C VAL A 95 -22.73 17.36 -4.47
N SER A 96 -23.77 18.21 -4.57
CA SER A 96 -24.95 18.09 -3.72
C SER A 96 -25.70 16.77 -3.92
N LEU A 97 -25.86 16.31 -5.17
CA LEU A 97 -26.49 15.01 -5.47
C LEU A 97 -25.61 13.82 -5.05
N ALA A 98 -24.31 13.98 -4.99
CA ALA A 98 -23.38 12.95 -4.49
C ALA A 98 -23.43 12.78 -2.96
N GLU A 99 -23.98 13.75 -2.25
CA GLU A 99 -24.23 13.73 -0.80
C GLU A 99 -25.69 13.37 -0.43
N ASP A 100 -26.51 13.07 -1.43
CA ASP A 100 -27.93 12.72 -1.27
C ASP A 100 -28.12 11.25 -0.85
N GLU A 101 -29.38 10.78 -0.83
CA GLU A 101 -29.70 9.39 -0.55
C GLU A 101 -28.91 8.41 -1.43
N PRO A 102 -28.60 7.20 -0.92
CA PRO A 102 -27.67 6.25 -1.59
C PRO A 102 -27.99 5.99 -3.07
N GLU A 103 -29.25 5.87 -3.44
CA GLU A 103 -29.68 5.61 -4.83
C GLU A 103 -29.29 6.75 -5.78
N ILE A 104 -29.36 7.99 -5.30
CA ILE A 104 -29.05 9.21 -6.06
C ILE A 104 -27.52 9.38 -6.10
N ALA A 105 -26.87 9.31 -4.93
CA ALA A 105 -25.43 9.42 -4.77
C ALA A 105 -24.67 8.39 -5.63
N CYS A 106 -25.13 7.12 -5.66
CA CYS A 106 -24.57 6.06 -6.49
C CYS A 106 -24.47 6.46 -7.96
N THR A 107 -25.54 7.04 -8.51
CA THR A 107 -25.60 7.43 -9.92
C THR A 107 -24.53 8.48 -10.26
N VAL A 108 -24.35 9.47 -9.39
CA VAL A 108 -23.39 10.56 -9.60
C VAL A 108 -21.97 10.10 -9.30
N ILE A 109 -21.72 9.45 -8.17
CA ILE A 109 -20.39 9.01 -7.76
C ILE A 109 -19.80 8.03 -8.77
N ALA A 110 -20.59 7.07 -9.25
CA ALA A 110 -20.08 6.05 -10.17
C ALA A 110 -19.73 6.62 -11.55
N ARG A 111 -20.44 7.65 -12.02
CA ARG A 111 -20.45 8.03 -13.44
C ARG A 111 -19.87 9.41 -13.73
N SER A 112 -19.91 10.34 -12.76
CA SER A 112 -19.62 11.74 -13.06
C SER A 112 -18.12 12.00 -13.33
N PRO A 113 -17.77 12.53 -14.52
CA PRO A 113 -16.44 12.99 -14.83
C PRO A 113 -16.10 14.35 -14.18
N VAL A 114 -17.11 15.05 -13.67
CA VAL A 114 -16.96 16.41 -13.09
C VAL A 114 -16.48 16.36 -11.64
N LEU A 115 -16.74 15.24 -10.92
CA LEU A 115 -16.21 15.06 -9.58
C LEU A 115 -14.68 14.92 -9.63
N GLY A 116 -13.99 15.96 -9.21
CA GLY A 116 -12.52 16.00 -9.15
C GLY A 116 -11.95 15.24 -7.95
N GLU A 117 -10.62 15.14 -7.91
CA GLU A 117 -9.91 14.46 -6.83
C GLU A 117 -10.29 14.99 -5.45
N ALA A 118 -10.38 16.32 -5.28
CA ALA A 118 -10.76 16.94 -4.00
C ALA A 118 -12.15 16.57 -3.56
N ASP A 119 -13.13 16.50 -4.48
CA ASP A 119 -14.50 16.10 -4.18
C ASP A 119 -14.57 14.64 -3.72
N LEU A 120 -13.87 13.77 -4.45
CA LEU A 120 -13.84 12.33 -4.11
C LEU A 120 -13.14 12.06 -2.78
N VAL A 121 -12.08 12.80 -2.46
CA VAL A 121 -11.39 12.72 -1.15
C VAL A 121 -12.34 13.14 -0.03
N ASP A 122 -13.05 14.24 -0.22
CA ASP A 122 -13.99 14.78 0.76
C ASP A 122 -15.20 13.84 0.97
N LEU A 123 -15.76 13.32 -0.13
CA LEU A 123 -16.82 12.29 -0.09
C LEU A 123 -16.34 10.98 0.56
N ALA A 124 -15.10 10.53 0.31
CA ALA A 124 -14.55 9.35 0.96
C ALA A 124 -14.39 9.55 2.48
N GLY A 125 -13.97 10.75 2.90
CA GLY A 125 -13.77 11.08 4.31
C GLY A 125 -15.07 11.19 5.11
N ARG A 126 -16.14 11.73 4.50
CA ARG A 126 -17.43 11.99 5.17
C ARG A 126 -18.50 10.93 4.88
N GLY A 127 -18.36 10.22 3.75
CA GLY A 127 -19.34 9.26 3.28
C GLY A 127 -19.36 7.96 4.10
N GLU A 128 -20.46 7.24 3.95
CA GLU A 128 -20.62 5.89 4.53
C GLU A 128 -19.89 4.83 3.70
N SER A 129 -19.92 3.57 4.16
CA SER A 129 -19.30 2.42 3.51
C SER A 129 -19.67 2.30 2.01
N LEU A 130 -20.95 2.45 1.67
CA LEU A 130 -21.40 2.38 0.28
C LEU A 130 -20.78 3.49 -0.59
N THR A 131 -20.71 4.72 -0.10
CA THR A 131 -20.08 5.85 -0.80
C THR A 131 -18.61 5.55 -1.08
N ARG A 132 -17.86 5.09 -0.07
CA ARG A 132 -16.46 4.70 -0.21
C ARG A 132 -16.27 3.53 -1.19
N ALA A 133 -17.16 2.54 -1.15
CA ALA A 133 -17.13 1.41 -2.06
C ALA A 133 -17.33 1.83 -3.52
N LEU A 134 -18.29 2.73 -3.77
CA LEU A 134 -18.53 3.29 -5.10
C LEU A 134 -17.34 4.11 -5.61
N ILE A 135 -16.74 4.91 -4.75
CA ILE A 135 -15.53 5.65 -5.10
C ILE A 135 -14.40 4.66 -5.42
N ALA A 136 -14.19 3.63 -4.59
CA ALA A 136 -13.14 2.62 -4.79
C ALA A 136 -13.29 1.84 -6.11
N ALA A 137 -14.51 1.65 -6.59
CA ALA A 137 -14.82 0.96 -7.84
C ALA A 137 -14.65 1.84 -9.11
N ARG A 138 -14.39 3.14 -8.98
CA ARG A 138 -14.25 4.04 -10.15
C ARG A 138 -13.02 3.71 -10.95
N PRO A 139 -13.09 3.80 -12.30
CA PRO A 139 -11.91 3.67 -13.15
C PRO A 139 -10.99 4.88 -12.98
N GLY A 140 -9.68 4.66 -13.10
CA GLY A 140 -8.69 5.72 -13.14
C GLY A 140 -8.56 6.53 -11.86
N LEU A 141 -8.72 5.91 -10.67
CA LEU A 141 -8.67 6.60 -9.37
C LEU A 141 -7.34 7.31 -9.16
N PRO A 142 -7.35 8.64 -8.88
CA PRO A 142 -6.15 9.42 -8.57
C PRO A 142 -5.49 8.96 -7.27
N ARG A 143 -4.18 9.24 -7.16
CA ARG A 143 -3.37 8.84 -5.99
C ARG A 143 -3.89 9.36 -4.66
N GLY A 144 -4.38 10.61 -4.62
CA GLY A 144 -4.91 11.21 -3.40
C GLY A 144 -6.21 10.54 -2.93
N VAL A 145 -7.08 10.12 -3.85
CA VAL A 145 -8.30 9.37 -3.52
C VAL A 145 -7.94 7.97 -2.99
N CYS A 146 -6.99 7.28 -3.64
CA CYS A 146 -6.50 5.98 -3.14
C CYS A 146 -5.87 6.12 -1.74
N ALA A 147 -5.15 7.20 -1.46
CA ALA A 147 -4.58 7.46 -0.15
C ALA A 147 -5.66 7.72 0.91
N ALA A 148 -6.69 8.49 0.57
CA ALA A 148 -7.83 8.72 1.47
C ALA A 148 -8.57 7.41 1.78
N LEU A 149 -8.88 6.59 0.76
CA LEU A 149 -9.51 5.29 0.96
C LEU A 149 -8.64 4.33 1.78
N ALA A 150 -7.31 4.32 1.56
CA ALA A 150 -6.37 3.52 2.36
C ALA A 150 -6.37 3.94 3.85
N GLU A 151 -6.67 5.20 4.15
CA GLU A 151 -6.72 5.73 5.51
C GLU A 151 -8.06 5.48 6.21
N VAL A 152 -9.18 5.67 5.51
CA VAL A 152 -10.52 5.63 6.13
C VAL A 152 -11.36 4.42 5.76
N GLY A 153 -11.03 3.69 4.67
CA GLY A 153 -11.81 2.54 4.20
C GLY A 153 -11.79 1.37 5.18
N ASP A 154 -12.91 0.70 5.35
CA ASP A 154 -13.02 -0.56 6.07
C ASP A 154 -12.71 -1.75 5.12
N LEU A 155 -12.85 -2.99 5.59
CA LEU A 155 -12.49 -4.18 4.80
C LEU A 155 -13.17 -4.22 3.41
N PRO A 156 -14.50 -4.03 3.27
CA PRO A 156 -15.16 -4.16 1.98
C PRO A 156 -14.65 -3.16 0.94
N GLU A 157 -14.49 -1.90 1.33
CA GLU A 157 -14.04 -0.84 0.43
C GLU A 157 -12.57 -1.02 0.05
N THR A 158 -11.77 -1.52 0.99
CA THR A 158 -10.35 -1.80 0.77
C THR A 158 -10.16 -2.98 -0.20
N ILE A 159 -11.00 -4.02 -0.13
CA ILE A 159 -11.00 -5.12 -1.09
C ILE A 159 -11.30 -4.58 -2.50
N ILE A 160 -12.38 -3.79 -2.65
CA ILE A 160 -12.76 -3.19 -3.92
C ILE A 160 -11.63 -2.32 -4.49
N LEU A 161 -10.99 -1.50 -3.63
CA LEU A 161 -9.86 -0.68 -4.03
C LEU A 161 -8.68 -1.54 -4.52
N LEU A 162 -8.37 -2.62 -3.83
CA LEU A 162 -7.29 -3.52 -4.20
C LEU A 162 -7.61 -4.37 -5.45
N GLU A 163 -8.87 -4.66 -5.74
CA GLU A 163 -9.31 -5.36 -6.96
C GLU A 163 -9.39 -4.41 -8.17
N ASN A 164 -9.38 -3.10 -7.94
CA ASN A 164 -9.42 -2.12 -9.02
C ASN A 164 -8.02 -1.95 -9.66
N ASP A 165 -7.84 -2.53 -10.84
CA ASP A 165 -6.57 -2.48 -11.58
C ASP A 165 -6.27 -1.10 -12.16
N ASP A 166 -7.28 -0.25 -12.35
CA ASP A 166 -7.13 1.13 -12.85
C ASP A 166 -6.81 2.15 -11.74
N ALA A 167 -6.76 1.71 -10.47
CA ALA A 167 -6.47 2.59 -9.35
C ALA A 167 -4.96 2.84 -9.19
N PHE A 168 -4.55 4.11 -9.09
CA PHE A 168 -3.15 4.50 -8.87
C PHE A 168 -2.77 4.40 -7.39
N ILE A 169 -2.71 3.18 -6.84
CA ILE A 169 -2.37 2.93 -5.44
C ILE A 169 -0.84 3.06 -5.26
N THR A 170 -0.41 4.00 -4.43
CA THR A 170 1.01 4.22 -4.17
C THR A 170 1.59 3.18 -3.20
N PRO A 171 2.92 2.92 -3.20
CA PRO A 171 3.57 2.08 -2.20
C PRO A 171 3.23 2.48 -0.75
N PHE A 172 3.12 3.79 -0.49
CA PHE A 172 2.71 4.31 0.81
C PHE A 172 1.27 3.87 1.18
N SER A 173 0.34 3.96 0.24
CA SER A 173 -1.04 3.53 0.45
C SER A 173 -1.13 2.01 0.66
N LEU A 174 -0.37 1.21 -0.12
CA LEU A 174 -0.29 -0.25 0.07
C LEU A 174 0.24 -0.62 1.46
N ARG A 175 1.29 0.07 1.91
CA ARG A 175 1.80 -0.09 3.27
C ARG A 175 0.74 0.24 4.32
N ARG A 176 0.03 1.36 4.14
CA ARG A 176 -1.02 1.77 5.08
C ARG A 176 -2.16 0.76 5.16
N ILE A 177 -2.57 0.19 4.04
CA ILE A 177 -3.56 -0.90 4.00
C ILE A 177 -3.03 -2.14 4.75
N ALA A 178 -1.77 -2.52 4.53
CA ALA A 178 -1.14 -3.64 5.23
C ALA A 178 -1.11 -3.42 6.76
N GLU A 179 -0.82 -2.21 7.22
CA GLU A 179 -0.82 -1.86 8.65
C GLU A 179 -2.22 -1.99 9.27
N ARG A 180 -3.26 -1.52 8.57
CA ARG A 180 -4.63 -1.50 9.09
C ARG A 180 -5.33 -2.85 8.97
N HIS A 181 -5.20 -3.50 7.84
CA HIS A 181 -6.01 -4.65 7.46
C HIS A 181 -5.21 -5.93 7.16
N GLY A 182 -3.88 -5.92 7.37
CA GLY A 182 -3.02 -7.08 7.07
C GLY A 182 -3.31 -8.34 7.90
N SER A 183 -4.17 -8.27 8.92
CA SER A 183 -4.66 -9.45 9.65
C SER A 183 -5.73 -10.23 8.88
N ASP A 184 -6.40 -9.58 7.92
CA ASP A 184 -7.40 -10.21 7.06
C ASP A 184 -6.72 -11.03 5.94
N ALA A 185 -7.25 -12.23 5.64
CA ALA A 185 -6.64 -13.16 4.69
C ALA A 185 -6.80 -12.70 3.24
N ASP A 186 -7.96 -12.16 2.89
CA ASP A 186 -8.27 -11.73 1.53
C ASP A 186 -7.46 -10.48 1.18
N ILE A 187 -7.35 -9.54 2.13
CA ILE A 187 -6.49 -8.35 1.98
C ILE A 187 -5.02 -8.74 1.81
N ARG A 188 -4.51 -9.71 2.60
CA ARG A 188 -3.13 -10.17 2.45
C ARG A 188 -2.86 -10.76 1.07
N ASP A 189 -3.79 -11.59 0.57
CA ASP A 189 -3.64 -12.22 -0.74
C ASP A 189 -3.63 -11.16 -1.86
N LEU A 190 -4.52 -10.20 -1.81
CA LEU A 190 -4.57 -9.08 -2.76
C LEU A 190 -3.31 -8.21 -2.71
N LEU A 191 -2.82 -7.88 -1.51
CA LEU A 191 -1.60 -7.10 -1.35
C LEU A 191 -0.36 -7.82 -1.88
N LEU A 192 -0.21 -9.13 -1.58
CA LEU A 192 0.95 -9.93 -2.00
C LEU A 192 1.03 -10.12 -3.52
N ARG A 193 -0.07 -9.98 -4.25
CA ARG A 193 -0.10 -9.96 -5.72
C ARG A 193 0.40 -8.65 -6.33
N ARG A 194 0.45 -7.56 -5.56
CA ARG A 194 0.87 -6.24 -6.06
C ARG A 194 2.39 -6.14 -6.11
N GLU A 195 2.97 -5.98 -7.31
CA GLU A 195 4.42 -5.81 -7.51
C GLU A 195 4.98 -4.59 -6.77
N ALA A 196 4.17 -3.52 -6.69
CA ALA A 196 4.53 -2.26 -6.02
C ALA A 196 4.48 -2.34 -4.49
N LEU A 197 4.15 -3.50 -3.89
CA LEU A 197 4.13 -3.65 -2.44
C LEU A 197 5.54 -3.48 -1.86
N PRO A 198 5.77 -2.50 -0.96
CA PRO A 198 7.11 -2.26 -0.41
C PRO A 198 7.59 -3.41 0.49
N ALA A 199 8.90 -3.53 0.64
CA ALA A 199 9.54 -4.61 1.38
C ALA A 199 9.14 -4.67 2.86
N ASP A 200 9.01 -3.52 3.50
CA ASP A 200 8.58 -3.40 4.89
C ASP A 200 7.11 -3.84 5.08
N ALA A 201 6.25 -3.55 4.10
CA ALA A 201 4.87 -4.05 4.11
C ALA A 201 4.81 -5.57 3.86
N ARG A 202 5.63 -6.11 2.94
CA ARG A 202 5.77 -7.58 2.75
C ARG A 202 6.20 -8.26 4.05
N HIS A 203 7.18 -7.69 4.73
CA HIS A 203 7.65 -8.20 6.01
C HIS A 203 6.55 -8.16 7.08
N LEU A 204 5.81 -7.04 7.18
CA LEU A 204 4.67 -6.93 8.08
C LEU A 204 3.63 -8.03 7.85
N LEU A 205 3.26 -8.28 6.58
CA LEU A 205 2.30 -9.33 6.22
C LEU A 205 2.82 -10.73 6.54
N MET A 206 4.11 -10.98 6.36
CA MET A 206 4.73 -12.26 6.78
C MET A 206 4.60 -12.48 8.28
N GLY A 207 4.86 -11.47 9.10
CA GLY A 207 4.63 -11.54 10.55
C GLY A 207 3.17 -11.86 10.89
N ARG A 208 2.19 -11.25 10.19
CA ARG A 208 0.76 -11.57 10.38
C ARG A 208 0.41 -13.01 10.01
N ILE A 209 1.03 -13.57 8.98
CA ILE A 209 0.86 -14.99 8.62
C ILE A 209 1.45 -15.88 9.71
N SER A 210 2.64 -15.57 10.19
CA SER A 210 3.30 -16.31 11.28
C SER A 210 2.47 -16.29 12.56
N GLU A 211 1.97 -15.12 12.97
CA GLU A 211 1.07 -14.97 14.12
C GLU A 211 -0.20 -15.83 13.97
N ALA A 212 -0.84 -15.81 12.79
CA ALA A 212 -2.04 -16.59 12.51
C ALA A 212 -1.77 -18.11 12.57
N LEU A 213 -0.63 -18.56 12.03
CA LEU A 213 -0.21 -19.95 12.09
C LEU A 213 0.15 -20.39 13.52
N ALA A 214 0.87 -19.52 14.25
CA ALA A 214 1.23 -19.76 15.65
C ALA A 214 -0.01 -19.85 16.56
N GLY A 215 -1.09 -19.12 16.24
CA GLY A 215 -2.38 -19.22 16.94
C GLY A 215 -3.25 -20.42 16.54
N SER A 216 -2.85 -21.20 15.52
CA SER A 216 -3.66 -22.29 14.98
C SER A 216 -3.70 -23.50 15.92
N ALA A 217 -4.92 -23.93 16.28
CA ALA A 217 -5.13 -25.15 17.08
C ALA A 217 -4.54 -26.41 16.39
N LEU A 218 -4.53 -26.45 15.07
CA LEU A 218 -3.96 -27.57 14.32
C LEU A 218 -2.44 -27.65 14.52
N VAL A 219 -1.73 -26.54 14.48
CA VAL A 219 -0.27 -26.48 14.71
C VAL A 219 0.05 -26.96 16.12
N HIS A 220 -0.70 -26.48 17.13
CA HIS A 220 -0.51 -26.90 18.53
C HIS A 220 -0.83 -28.37 18.79
N ALA A 221 -1.73 -28.97 18.00
CA ALA A 221 -2.01 -30.39 18.09
C ALA A 221 -0.91 -31.28 17.50
N MET A 222 -0.15 -30.75 16.52
CA MET A 222 0.86 -31.53 15.78
C MET A 222 2.29 -31.33 16.28
N ILE A 223 2.61 -30.15 16.85
CA ILE A 223 3.98 -29.75 17.19
C ILE A 223 4.01 -29.19 18.61
N ALA A 224 4.99 -29.61 19.42
CA ALA A 224 5.20 -29.03 20.75
C ALA A 224 5.48 -27.53 20.64
N ARG A 225 4.88 -26.73 21.51
CA ARG A 225 4.86 -25.26 21.44
C ARG A 225 6.25 -24.63 21.31
N ASN A 226 7.21 -25.02 22.12
CA ASN A 226 8.59 -24.53 22.06
C ASN A 226 9.29 -24.83 20.74
N ARG A 227 8.97 -25.96 20.11
CA ARG A 227 9.49 -26.33 18.79
C ARG A 227 8.80 -25.52 17.68
N ALA A 228 7.51 -25.27 17.80
CA ALA A 228 6.77 -24.40 16.89
C ALA A 228 7.34 -22.97 16.91
N ASP A 229 7.57 -22.38 18.07
CA ASP A 229 8.14 -21.04 18.24
C ASP A 229 9.54 -20.90 17.62
N SER A 230 10.37 -21.96 17.70
CA SER A 230 11.68 -21.98 17.03
C SER A 230 11.54 -22.04 15.53
N LEU A 231 10.63 -22.87 14.99
CA LEU A 231 10.40 -23.01 13.57
C LEU A 231 9.84 -21.72 12.95
N PHE A 232 8.92 -21.05 13.65
CA PHE A 232 8.37 -19.77 13.17
C PHE A 232 9.45 -18.69 13.10
N ARG A 233 10.28 -18.53 14.14
CA ARG A 233 11.40 -17.56 14.09
C ARG A 233 12.38 -17.86 12.95
N GLU A 234 12.75 -19.12 12.74
CA GLU A 234 13.62 -19.52 11.64
C GLU A 234 13.00 -19.23 10.25
N ALA A 235 11.68 -19.45 10.13
CA ALA A 235 10.94 -19.14 8.92
C ALA A 235 10.84 -17.62 8.67
N GLU A 236 10.62 -16.83 9.72
CA GLU A 236 10.59 -15.36 9.65
C GLU A 236 11.96 -14.79 9.26
N ASP A 237 13.05 -15.23 9.87
CA ASP A 237 14.41 -14.84 9.50
C ASP A 237 14.69 -15.17 8.03
N SER A 238 14.34 -16.39 7.59
CA SER A 238 14.51 -16.83 6.21
C SER A 238 13.69 -15.99 5.23
N ALA A 239 12.44 -15.70 5.57
CA ALA A 239 11.56 -14.86 4.75
C ALA A 239 12.09 -13.42 4.68
N THR A 240 12.59 -12.86 5.78
CA THR A 240 13.22 -11.54 5.83
C THR A 240 14.42 -11.46 4.88
N ILE A 241 15.28 -12.49 4.90
CA ILE A 241 16.43 -12.57 3.99
C ILE A 241 16.00 -12.69 2.52
N LEU A 242 14.92 -13.43 2.22
CA LEU A 242 14.37 -13.52 0.87
C LEU A 242 13.77 -12.18 0.42
N ILE A 243 13.04 -11.49 1.29
CA ILE A 243 12.53 -10.14 1.01
C ILE A 243 13.70 -9.19 0.73
N ALA A 244 14.73 -9.16 1.61
CA ALA A 244 15.91 -8.33 1.41
C ALA A 244 16.68 -8.66 0.12
N ALA A 245 16.57 -9.90 -0.38
CA ALA A 245 17.17 -10.33 -1.65
C ALA A 245 16.40 -9.83 -2.89
N SER A 246 15.09 -9.62 -2.75
CA SER A 246 14.19 -9.25 -3.85
C SER A 246 14.05 -7.74 -4.05
N VAL A 247 14.53 -6.94 -3.11
CA VAL A 247 14.38 -5.47 -3.14
C VAL A 247 15.61 -4.77 -3.74
N SER A 248 15.36 -3.62 -4.31
CA SER A 248 16.41 -2.73 -4.80
C SER A 248 17.18 -2.07 -3.65
N SER A 249 18.45 -1.74 -3.88
CA SER A 249 19.28 -1.09 -2.85
C SER A 249 18.67 0.18 -2.25
N PRO A 250 17.94 1.04 -2.98
CA PRO A 250 17.27 2.20 -2.41
C PRO A 250 16.12 1.90 -1.43
N GLU A 251 15.53 0.72 -1.48
CA GLU A 251 14.44 0.31 -0.58
C GLU A 251 14.94 -0.33 0.72
N LEU A 252 16.18 -0.83 0.74
CA LEU A 252 16.77 -1.47 1.91
C LEU A 252 16.76 -0.63 3.19
N PRO A 253 17.03 0.69 3.16
CA PRO A 253 16.96 1.51 4.37
C PRO A 253 15.58 1.53 5.04
N ALA A 254 14.50 1.51 4.26
CA ALA A 254 13.14 1.47 4.79
C ALA A 254 12.84 0.12 5.47
N LEU A 255 13.24 -0.99 4.85
CA LEU A 255 13.13 -2.33 5.44
C LEU A 255 13.95 -2.43 6.74
N VAL A 256 15.19 -1.96 6.73
CA VAL A 256 16.07 -1.99 7.91
C VAL A 256 15.48 -1.16 9.05
N GLU A 257 14.97 0.04 8.77
CA GLU A 257 14.33 0.89 9.78
C GLU A 257 13.06 0.25 10.36
N HIS A 258 12.26 -0.40 9.51
CA HIS A 258 11.11 -1.18 9.95
C HIS A 258 11.52 -2.30 10.92
N LEU A 259 12.53 -3.10 10.56
CA LEU A 259 13.06 -4.19 11.41
C LEU A 259 13.65 -3.65 12.73
N ARG A 260 14.32 -2.49 12.68
CA ARG A 260 14.88 -1.84 13.86
C ARG A 260 13.79 -1.42 14.84
N GLN A 261 12.71 -0.80 14.34
CA GLN A 261 11.57 -0.39 15.17
C GLN A 261 10.87 -1.56 15.85
N ARG A 262 10.86 -2.72 15.19
CA ARG A 262 10.29 -3.97 15.72
C ARG A 262 11.24 -4.78 16.59
N LEU A 263 12.50 -4.32 16.76
CA LEU A 263 13.56 -5.03 17.49
C LEU A 263 13.91 -6.40 16.89
N GLU A 264 13.75 -6.56 15.60
CA GLU A 264 13.97 -7.80 14.86
C GLU A 264 15.37 -7.89 14.22
N LEU A 265 16.21 -6.84 14.34
CA LEU A 265 17.63 -6.87 13.91
C LEU A 265 18.49 -7.65 14.91
N THR A 266 18.27 -8.95 14.98
CA THR A 266 19.01 -9.83 15.89
C THR A 266 20.38 -10.25 15.34
N PRO A 267 21.37 -10.64 16.19
CA PRO A 267 22.62 -11.22 15.72
C PRO A 267 22.40 -12.47 14.83
N ALA A 268 21.37 -13.26 15.08
CA ALA A 268 20.99 -14.42 14.28
C ALA A 268 20.59 -14.03 12.85
N LEU A 269 19.70 -13.02 12.70
CA LEU A 269 19.33 -12.49 11.39
C LEU A 269 20.53 -11.90 10.66
N LEU A 270 21.40 -11.16 11.36
CA LEU A 270 22.57 -10.54 10.76
C LEU A 270 23.59 -11.57 10.26
N ILE A 271 23.86 -12.64 11.02
CA ILE A 271 24.75 -13.71 10.55
C ILE A 271 24.11 -14.51 9.41
N HIS A 272 22.79 -14.70 9.44
CA HIS A 272 22.05 -15.29 8.33
C HIS A 272 22.25 -14.46 7.05
N ALA A 273 22.13 -13.14 7.12
CA ALA A 273 22.39 -12.25 5.99
C ALA A 273 23.82 -12.40 5.44
N VAL A 274 24.80 -12.44 6.31
CA VAL A 274 26.22 -12.63 5.93
C VAL A 274 26.43 -14.01 5.29
N CYS A 275 25.94 -15.07 5.90
CA CYS A 275 26.10 -16.45 5.39
C CYS A 275 25.33 -16.69 4.08
N SER A 276 24.23 -15.97 3.85
CA SER A 276 23.46 -16.05 2.60
C SER A 276 23.90 -15.04 1.53
N GLY A 277 25.00 -14.33 1.73
CA GLY A 277 25.53 -13.37 0.75
C GLY A 277 24.76 -12.09 0.59
N ARG A 278 23.86 -11.75 1.54
CA ARG A 278 23.07 -10.51 1.50
C ARG A 278 23.83 -9.33 2.10
N LEU A 279 24.99 -9.04 1.51
CA LEU A 279 25.92 -8.04 2.03
C LEU A 279 25.40 -6.62 1.93
N GLU A 280 24.56 -6.32 0.95
CA GLU A 280 23.91 -5.00 0.83
C GLU A 280 22.94 -4.75 2.00
N PHE A 281 22.12 -5.74 2.35
CA PHE A 281 21.23 -5.66 3.52
C PHE A 281 22.04 -5.55 4.81
N PHE A 282 23.10 -6.37 4.98
CA PHE A 282 24.01 -6.29 6.12
C PHE A 282 24.65 -4.91 6.23
N THR A 283 25.15 -4.36 5.11
CA THR A 283 25.76 -3.03 5.08
C THR A 283 24.77 -1.95 5.46
N ALA A 284 23.55 -1.97 4.87
CA ALA A 284 22.49 -1.03 5.21
C ALA A 284 22.12 -1.08 6.70
N THR A 285 22.11 -2.29 7.29
CA THR A 285 21.88 -2.45 8.74
C THR A 285 23.02 -1.85 9.56
N MET A 286 24.28 -2.05 9.16
CA MET A 286 25.43 -1.44 9.84
C MET A 286 25.39 0.09 9.75
N VAL A 287 24.99 0.65 8.62
CA VAL A 287 24.79 2.10 8.44
C VAL A 287 23.72 2.63 9.39
N ASN A 288 22.54 1.99 9.39
CA ASN A 288 21.41 2.41 10.22
C ASN A 288 21.73 2.36 11.73
N LEU A 289 22.30 1.25 12.19
CA LEU A 289 22.58 1.02 13.61
C LEU A 289 23.76 1.84 14.12
N SER A 290 24.82 2.04 13.30
CA SER A 290 26.01 2.80 13.73
C SER A 290 25.85 4.31 13.56
N GLY A 291 24.91 4.78 12.72
CA GLY A 291 24.76 6.19 12.34
C GLY A 291 25.94 6.73 11.51
N LEU A 292 26.81 5.87 11.01
CA LEU A 292 27.94 6.25 10.17
C LEU A 292 27.48 6.39 8.70
N ASP A 293 28.18 7.22 7.94
CA ASP A 293 27.99 7.36 6.50
C ASP A 293 28.21 6.05 5.75
N ASP A 294 27.40 5.75 4.73
CA ASP A 294 27.43 4.54 3.92
C ASP A 294 28.84 4.26 3.35
N ARG A 295 29.50 5.29 2.80
CA ARG A 295 30.86 5.15 2.24
C ARG A 295 31.87 4.71 3.30
N LYS A 296 31.73 5.23 4.51
CA LYS A 296 32.62 4.89 5.64
C LYS A 296 32.39 3.46 6.09
N VAL A 297 31.15 3.04 6.23
CA VAL A 297 30.81 1.65 6.59
C VAL A 297 31.32 0.69 5.52
N ARG A 298 31.05 0.94 4.23
CA ARG A 298 31.56 0.12 3.11
C ARG A 298 33.08 0.06 3.11
N ALA A 299 33.79 1.17 3.33
CA ALA A 299 35.23 1.18 3.40
C ALA A 299 35.75 0.34 4.58
N ILE A 300 35.12 0.41 5.76
CA ILE A 300 35.49 -0.41 6.91
C ILE A 300 35.22 -1.89 6.61
N LEU A 301 34.08 -2.25 6.06
CA LEU A 301 33.73 -3.63 5.72
C LEU A 301 34.65 -4.21 4.64
N ALA A 302 34.99 -3.44 3.60
CA ALA A 302 35.80 -3.91 2.47
C ALA A 302 37.32 -3.99 2.79
N THR A 303 37.88 -3.00 3.46
CA THR A 303 39.32 -2.82 3.60
C THR A 303 39.81 -2.42 5.00
N GLY A 304 38.88 -2.19 5.93
CA GLY A 304 39.19 -1.71 7.27
C GLY A 304 40.09 -2.64 8.04
N ARG A 305 40.96 -2.07 8.90
CA ARG A 305 41.81 -2.84 9.79
C ARG A 305 40.97 -3.57 10.85
N PRO A 306 41.45 -4.68 11.46
CA PRO A 306 40.66 -5.46 12.42
C PRO A 306 40.07 -4.63 13.57
N HIS A 307 40.81 -3.65 14.10
CA HIS A 307 40.32 -2.79 15.16
C HIS A 307 39.15 -1.86 14.69
N ALA A 308 39.15 -1.40 13.42
CA ALA A 308 38.07 -0.60 12.87
C ALA A 308 36.81 -1.44 12.65
N LEU A 309 36.94 -2.70 12.21
CA LEU A 309 35.83 -3.65 12.14
C LEU A 309 35.25 -3.94 13.52
N LYS A 310 36.15 -4.22 14.50
CA LYS A 310 35.70 -4.46 15.87
C LYS A 310 34.93 -3.28 16.44
N ALA A 311 35.44 -2.06 16.24
CA ALA A 311 34.79 -0.83 16.68
C ALA A 311 33.44 -0.64 16.01
N LEU A 312 33.32 -0.92 14.69
CA LEU A 312 32.03 -0.87 13.98
C LEU A 312 31.03 -1.86 14.59
N PHE A 313 31.40 -3.12 14.77
CA PHE A 313 30.49 -4.13 15.32
C PHE A 313 30.09 -3.84 16.77
N GLN A 314 31.00 -3.33 17.57
CA GLN A 314 30.70 -2.90 18.95
C GLN A 314 29.74 -1.69 18.97
N SER A 315 29.86 -0.76 18.02
CA SER A 315 28.98 0.41 17.92
C SER A 315 27.53 0.05 17.58
N VAL A 316 27.29 -1.11 16.98
CA VAL A 316 25.94 -1.61 16.64
C VAL A 316 25.39 -2.60 17.67
N GLY A 317 26.04 -2.75 18.83
CA GLY A 317 25.55 -3.57 19.93
C GLY A 317 25.98 -5.04 19.88
N LEU A 318 26.97 -5.40 19.05
CA LEU A 318 27.58 -6.72 19.08
C LEU A 318 28.74 -6.71 20.08
N PHE A 319 28.77 -7.64 21.02
CA PHE A 319 29.77 -7.67 22.08
C PHE A 319 30.37 -9.07 22.29
N GLY A 320 31.47 -9.13 23.01
CA GLY A 320 32.12 -10.39 23.38
C GLY A 320 32.60 -11.20 22.19
N ASP A 321 32.44 -12.49 22.26
CA ASP A 321 32.81 -13.49 21.24
C ASP A 321 31.93 -13.46 19.98
N VAL A 322 30.71 -12.88 20.06
CA VAL A 322 29.86 -12.63 18.89
C VAL A 322 30.56 -11.71 17.89
N VAL A 323 31.30 -10.68 18.36
CA VAL A 323 32.09 -9.79 17.49
C VAL A 323 33.10 -10.57 16.68
N ASP A 324 33.73 -11.56 17.29
CA ASP A 324 34.79 -12.34 16.64
C ASP A 324 34.20 -13.18 15.48
N VAL A 325 32.99 -13.69 15.62
CA VAL A 325 32.27 -14.38 14.53
C VAL A 325 32.04 -13.46 13.35
N PHE A 326 31.52 -12.24 13.56
CA PHE A 326 31.29 -11.28 12.48
C PHE A 326 32.59 -10.77 11.86
N MET A 327 33.64 -10.62 12.66
CA MET A 327 34.97 -10.28 12.15
C MET A 327 35.50 -11.36 11.22
N GLU A 328 35.49 -12.63 11.67
CA GLU A 328 35.98 -13.75 10.85
C GLU A 328 35.13 -13.93 9.60
N ALA A 329 33.80 -13.88 9.69
CA ALA A 329 32.90 -13.92 8.53
C ALA A 329 33.26 -12.83 7.51
N THR A 330 33.47 -11.57 7.96
CA THR A 330 33.89 -10.48 7.08
C THR A 330 35.26 -10.71 6.44
N LEU A 331 36.20 -11.24 7.18
CA LEU A 331 37.54 -11.56 6.65
C LEU A 331 37.46 -12.72 5.64
N MET A 332 36.62 -13.71 5.85
CA MET A 332 36.35 -14.79 4.90
C MET A 332 35.76 -14.26 3.60
N TRP A 333 34.79 -13.37 3.67
CA TRP A 333 34.23 -12.68 2.49
C TRP A 333 35.31 -11.93 1.70
N ARG A 334 36.18 -11.18 2.38
CA ARG A 334 37.30 -10.48 1.73
C ARG A 334 38.30 -11.44 1.07
N ARG A 335 38.58 -12.60 1.68
CA ARG A 335 39.43 -13.65 1.09
C ARG A 335 38.77 -14.26 -0.15
N ALA A 336 37.51 -14.63 -0.04
CA ALA A 336 36.74 -15.22 -1.12
C ALA A 336 36.58 -14.29 -2.33
N ALA A 337 36.36 -13.00 -2.11
CA ALA A 337 36.30 -11.99 -3.17
C ALA A 337 37.58 -11.88 -4.01
N ARG A 338 38.73 -12.30 -3.46
CA ARG A 338 40.02 -12.35 -4.19
C ARG A 338 40.23 -13.67 -4.92
N SER A 339 39.51 -14.73 -4.57
CA SER A 339 39.75 -16.10 -5.01
C SER A 339 38.81 -16.57 -6.13
N GLN A 340 37.92 -15.74 -6.64
CA GLN A 340 36.94 -16.05 -7.71
C GLN A 340 36.12 -17.35 -7.46
N LEU A 341 35.75 -17.61 -6.21
CA LEU A 341 34.91 -18.75 -5.84
C LEU A 341 33.50 -18.60 -6.41
N SER A 342 32.94 -19.68 -6.92
CA SER A 342 31.60 -19.68 -7.51
C SER A 342 30.48 -19.58 -6.46
N ASP A 343 30.71 -20.09 -5.25
CA ASP A 343 29.75 -20.09 -4.14
C ASP A 343 30.43 -19.61 -2.85
N VAL A 344 30.52 -18.29 -2.73
CA VAL A 344 31.21 -17.65 -1.61
C VAL A 344 30.43 -17.82 -0.31
N ALA A 345 29.09 -17.82 -0.36
CA ALA A 345 28.22 -17.93 0.80
C ALA A 345 28.38 -19.28 1.51
N ALA A 346 28.31 -20.37 0.75
CA ALA A 346 28.54 -21.72 1.28
C ALA A 346 29.97 -21.90 1.82
N TYR A 347 30.97 -21.35 1.13
CA TYR A 347 32.36 -21.33 1.62
C TYR A 347 32.46 -20.63 2.98
N VAL A 348 31.87 -19.45 3.13
CA VAL A 348 31.92 -18.68 4.38
C VAL A 348 31.25 -19.43 5.52
N SER A 349 30.09 -20.01 5.29
CA SER A 349 29.34 -20.80 6.29
C SER A 349 30.16 -22.02 6.77
N ALA A 350 30.76 -22.76 5.84
CA ALA A 350 31.55 -23.96 6.16
C ALA A 350 32.86 -23.61 6.92
N GLU A 351 33.59 -22.61 6.43
CA GLU A 351 34.83 -22.16 7.07
C GLU A 351 34.61 -21.56 8.46
N LEU A 352 33.47 -20.82 8.63
CA LEU A 352 33.13 -20.26 9.92
C LEU A 352 32.86 -21.36 10.96
N LEU A 353 32.10 -22.40 10.57
CA LEU A 353 31.87 -23.57 11.44
C LEU A 353 33.18 -24.36 11.76
N ALA A 354 34.06 -24.46 10.80
CA ALA A 354 35.37 -25.11 11.00
C ALA A 354 36.28 -24.30 11.96
N HIS A 355 36.30 -22.96 11.80
CA HIS A 355 37.12 -22.06 12.63
C HIS A 355 36.69 -22.09 14.11
N PHE A 356 35.40 -22.15 14.40
CA PHE A 356 34.87 -22.14 15.76
C PHE A 356 34.54 -23.55 16.32
N ARG A 357 35.01 -24.63 15.68
CA ARG A 357 34.68 -26.00 16.08
C ARG A 357 35.06 -26.34 17.52
N ASP A 358 36.23 -25.92 17.96
CA ASP A 358 36.85 -26.29 19.24
C ASP A 358 36.94 -25.08 20.20
N VAL A 359 36.19 -24.01 19.92
CA VAL A 359 36.21 -22.79 20.74
C VAL A 359 35.19 -22.93 21.89
N ASN A 360 35.69 -22.76 23.11
CA ASN A 360 34.82 -22.58 24.27
C ASN A 360 34.36 -21.12 24.32
N GLY A 361 33.06 -20.87 24.29
CA GLY A 361 32.50 -19.53 24.22
C GLY A 361 31.22 -19.37 25.04
N SER A 362 30.60 -18.23 24.88
CA SER A 362 29.33 -17.91 25.53
C SER A 362 28.16 -18.73 24.95
N GLU A 363 27.05 -18.83 25.68
CA GLU A 363 25.80 -19.43 25.20
C GLU A 363 25.34 -18.77 23.90
N THR A 364 25.47 -17.44 23.81
CA THR A 364 25.14 -16.65 22.62
C THR A 364 25.97 -17.04 21.41
N LEU A 365 27.29 -17.34 21.60
CA LEU A 365 28.13 -17.85 20.52
C LEU A 365 27.63 -19.19 20.00
N PHE A 366 27.28 -20.11 20.92
CA PHE A 366 26.77 -21.43 20.52
C PHE A 366 25.43 -21.35 19.79
N GLU A 367 24.52 -20.47 20.24
CA GLU A 367 23.27 -20.20 19.52
C GLU A 367 23.52 -19.68 18.11
N LEU A 368 24.46 -18.73 17.94
CA LEU A 368 24.81 -18.15 16.66
C LEU A 368 25.43 -19.20 15.71
N LEU A 369 26.37 -20.01 16.19
CA LEU A 369 26.98 -21.09 15.41
C LEU A 369 25.96 -22.20 15.08
N HIS A 370 25.00 -22.45 15.96
CA HIS A 370 23.91 -23.37 15.69
C HIS A 370 23.02 -22.86 14.54
N ALA A 371 22.71 -21.56 14.52
CA ALA A 371 22.00 -20.93 13.39
C ALA A 371 22.80 -21.09 12.09
N VAL A 372 24.09 -20.79 12.07
CA VAL A 372 24.94 -20.98 10.88
C VAL A 372 24.94 -22.45 10.41
N ARG A 373 25.00 -23.41 11.33
CA ARG A 373 24.93 -24.84 10.99
C ARG A 373 23.62 -25.23 10.34
N LYS A 374 22.49 -24.73 10.86
CA LYS A 374 21.16 -24.96 10.25
C LYS A 374 21.10 -24.42 8.83
N LEU A 375 21.64 -23.22 8.60
CA LEU A 375 21.71 -22.61 7.27
C LEU A 375 22.53 -23.46 6.30
N ALA A 376 23.72 -23.89 6.70
CA ALA A 376 24.57 -24.73 5.87
C ALA A 376 23.86 -26.06 5.47
N ILE A 377 23.18 -26.70 6.42
CA ILE A 377 22.39 -27.92 6.15
C ILE A 377 21.21 -27.62 5.21
N ALA A 378 20.53 -26.48 5.37
CA ALA A 378 19.41 -26.10 4.51
C ALA A 378 19.88 -25.84 3.06
N GLU A 379 21.01 -25.18 2.88
CA GLU A 379 21.64 -24.97 1.57
C GLU A 379 22.06 -26.29 0.90
N GLU A 380 22.69 -27.20 1.64
CA GLU A 380 23.04 -28.53 1.12
C GLU A 380 21.81 -29.32 0.66
N ARG A 381 20.73 -29.27 1.44
CA ARG A 381 19.45 -29.93 1.06
C ARG A 381 18.85 -29.31 -0.18
N GLN A 382 18.92 -27.99 -0.34
CA GLN A 382 18.40 -27.30 -1.51
C GLN A 382 19.22 -27.66 -2.76
N LYS A 383 20.56 -27.69 -2.65
CA LYS A 383 21.43 -28.13 -3.74
C LYS A 383 21.17 -29.60 -4.15
N ALA A 384 20.95 -30.47 -3.16
CA ALA A 384 20.64 -31.88 -3.43
C ALA A 384 19.27 -32.05 -4.14
N ARG A 385 18.26 -31.26 -3.78
CA ARG A 385 16.97 -31.24 -4.48
C ARG A 385 17.10 -30.76 -5.91
N TYR A 386 17.77 -29.64 -6.12
CA TYR A 386 18.01 -29.09 -7.46
C TYR A 386 18.76 -30.08 -8.36
N TYR A 387 19.78 -30.77 -7.82
CA TYR A 387 20.49 -31.81 -8.53
C TYR A 387 19.61 -33.01 -8.89
N ALA A 388 18.74 -33.45 -7.97
CA ALA A 388 17.80 -34.52 -8.21
C ALA A 388 16.77 -34.16 -9.29
N GLU A 389 16.25 -32.92 -9.26
CA GLU A 389 15.32 -32.40 -10.28
C GLU A 389 15.97 -32.31 -11.66
N ALA A 390 17.22 -31.84 -11.73
CA ALA A 390 17.96 -31.78 -12.99
C ALA A 390 18.18 -33.16 -13.62
N LEU A 391 18.49 -34.18 -12.81
CA LEU A 391 18.62 -35.55 -13.26
C LEU A 391 17.30 -36.16 -13.76
N THR A 392 16.16 -35.78 -13.17
CA THR A 392 14.84 -36.27 -13.62
C THR A 392 14.42 -35.64 -14.94
N VAL A 393 14.81 -34.39 -15.21
CA VAL A 393 14.57 -33.70 -16.48
C VAL A 393 15.45 -34.26 -17.61
N GLU A 394 16.71 -34.62 -17.33
CA GLU A 394 17.60 -35.26 -18.31
C GLU A 394 17.17 -36.70 -18.65
N ALA A 395 16.43 -37.36 -17.77
CA ALA A 395 15.98 -38.74 -17.97
C ALA A 395 14.60 -38.89 -18.65
N ALA A 396 13.87 -37.77 -18.85
CA ALA A 396 12.57 -37.68 -19.49
C ALA A 396 12.67 -37.17 -20.93
#